data_6470b16647589ac30f68042c56948cb4
#
_entry.id   6470b16647589ac30f68042c56948cb4
#
_cell.length_a   1.000
_cell.length_b   1.000
_cell.length_c   1.000
_cell.angle_alpha   90.00
_cell.angle_beta   90.00
_cell.angle_gamma   90.00
#
_symmetry.space_group_name_H-M   'P 1'
#
loop_
_entity.id
_entity.type
_entity.pdbx_description
1 polymer ?
#
loop_
_entity_poly.entity_id
_entity_poly.type
_entity_poly.pdbx_seq_one_letter_code
_entity_poly.pdbx_strand_id
1 'polypeptide(L)'
;MMPAWTCGDSRNIDQACADVRADFLFSCPPYADLEVYSDDPADLSTLAYADFRPAYAEIIAKACALLKPHRFACFVVGEVRDKLGHYYDFVGDTVEAFRAAGLRYYNEAILVTALGSLPIRVGKQFSASRKLGKTHQNVLVFLKGDGKKAAAACGEVDVAVPDELESVS
;
A
#
# COMPACT_ATOMS: atom_id res chain seq x y z
N MET A 1 13.57 21.11 7.99
CA MET A 1 12.12 21.37 8.13
C MET A 1 11.58 20.34 9.12
N MET A 2 10.76 20.76 10.09
CA MET A 2 10.15 19.81 11.04
C MET A 2 8.94 19.15 10.38
N PRO A 3 8.70 17.83 10.61
CA PRO A 3 7.49 17.17 10.11
C PRO A 3 6.24 17.74 10.78
N ALA A 4 5.17 17.89 9.99
CA ALA A 4 3.85 18.23 10.52
C ALA A 4 3.03 16.95 10.69
N TRP A 5 2.39 16.81 11.84
CA TRP A 5 1.56 15.67 12.18
C TRP A 5 0.12 16.11 12.33
N THR A 6 -0.79 15.41 11.68
CA THR A 6 -2.24 15.65 11.82
C THR A 6 -2.89 14.33 12.24
N CYS A 7 -3.61 14.35 13.35
CA CYS A 7 -4.42 13.22 13.80
C CYS A 7 -5.87 13.43 13.36
N GLY A 8 -6.48 12.41 12.77
CA GLY A 8 -7.87 12.46 12.33
C GLY A 8 -8.28 11.27 11.49
N ASP A 9 -9.54 11.22 11.12
CA ASP A 9 -10.09 10.22 10.22
C ASP A 9 -9.58 10.46 8.79
N SER A 10 -8.93 9.46 8.20
CA SER A 10 -8.38 9.54 6.84
C SER A 10 -9.45 9.79 5.77
N ARG A 11 -10.71 9.49 6.03
CA ARG A 11 -11.82 9.83 5.13
C ARG A 11 -12.01 11.34 4.95
N ASN A 12 -11.44 12.14 5.86
CA ASN A 12 -11.47 13.60 5.83
C ASN A 12 -10.11 14.21 5.47
N ILE A 13 -9.20 13.45 4.84
CA ILE A 13 -7.84 13.89 4.49
C ILE A 13 -7.84 15.13 3.59
N ASP A 14 -8.82 15.26 2.72
CA ASP A 14 -9.03 16.43 1.86
C ASP A 14 -9.26 17.72 2.65
N GLN A 15 -9.93 17.64 3.80
CA GLN A 15 -10.16 18.76 4.70
C GLN A 15 -8.96 19.00 5.63
N ALA A 16 -8.46 17.92 6.24
CA ALA A 16 -7.32 17.99 7.16
C ALA A 16 -6.03 18.47 6.49
N CYS A 17 -5.89 18.27 5.17
CA CYS A 17 -4.74 18.62 4.36
C CYS A 17 -5.10 19.53 3.17
N ALA A 18 -6.11 20.40 3.32
CA ALA A 18 -6.66 21.23 2.22
C ALA A 18 -5.59 22.07 1.49
N ASP A 19 -4.59 22.57 2.22
CA ASP A 19 -3.50 23.39 1.69
C ASP A 19 -2.29 22.58 1.21
N VAL A 20 -2.32 21.25 1.39
CA VAL A 20 -1.20 20.37 0.99
C VAL A 20 -1.24 20.13 -0.52
N ARG A 21 -0.06 20.20 -1.14
CA ARG A 21 0.20 19.74 -2.51
C ARG A 21 1.38 18.80 -2.43
N ALA A 22 1.10 17.50 -2.34
CA ALA A 22 2.08 16.47 -2.07
C ALA A 22 2.98 16.19 -3.29
N ASP A 23 4.26 16.02 -3.04
CA ASP A 23 5.22 15.55 -4.04
C ASP A 23 5.30 14.03 -4.11
N PHE A 24 4.89 13.35 -3.04
CA PHE A 24 4.86 11.90 -2.95
C PHE A 24 3.77 11.46 -1.98
N LEU A 25 3.11 10.37 -2.28
CA LEU A 25 2.14 9.72 -1.41
C LEU A 25 2.67 8.35 -1.03
N PHE A 26 2.82 8.07 0.27
CA PHE A 26 3.27 6.78 0.77
C PHE A 26 2.36 6.29 1.89
N SER A 27 1.99 5.00 1.86
CA SER A 27 1.23 4.39 2.93
C SER A 27 1.44 2.88 3.03
N CYS A 28 1.34 2.37 4.26
CA CYS A 28 1.10 0.97 4.59
C CYS A 28 -0.27 0.92 5.29
N PRO A 29 -1.37 0.78 4.56
CA PRO A 29 -2.71 0.84 5.12
C PRO A 29 -3.02 -0.39 6.00
N PRO A 30 -4.00 -0.31 6.92
CA PRO A 30 -4.50 -1.49 7.62
C PRO A 30 -5.14 -2.47 6.62
N TYR A 31 -5.13 -3.75 6.96
CA TYR A 31 -5.65 -4.84 6.12
C TYR A 31 -7.05 -5.25 6.59
N ALA A 32 -8.00 -4.33 6.56
CA ALA A 32 -9.36 -4.51 7.09
C ALA A 32 -9.33 -5.08 8.54
N ASP A 33 -10.09 -6.12 8.82
CA ASP A 33 -10.23 -6.75 10.13
C ASP A 33 -9.10 -7.75 10.50
N LEU A 34 -7.97 -7.75 9.78
CA LEU A 34 -6.84 -8.63 10.08
C LEU A 34 -6.19 -8.30 11.44
N GLU A 35 -6.03 -7.01 11.71
CA GLU A 35 -5.51 -6.46 12.97
C GLU A 35 -6.37 -5.27 13.36
N VAL A 36 -7.04 -5.36 14.51
CA VAL A 36 -7.87 -4.26 15.04
C VAL A 36 -6.98 -3.36 15.89
N TYR A 37 -6.87 -2.09 15.52
CA TYR A 37 -5.98 -1.13 16.20
C TYR A 37 -6.69 -0.31 17.29
N SER A 38 -8.01 -0.17 17.23
CA SER A 38 -8.80 0.54 18.23
C SER A 38 -10.22 0.03 18.30
N ASP A 39 -10.98 0.51 19.31
CA ASP A 39 -12.41 0.24 19.42
C ASP A 39 -13.28 1.32 18.74
N ASP A 40 -12.66 2.30 18.06
CA ASP A 40 -13.35 3.36 17.36
C ASP A 40 -14.01 2.80 16.08
N PRO A 41 -15.35 2.89 15.94
CA PRO A 41 -16.02 2.44 14.72
C PRO A 41 -15.64 3.24 13.45
N ALA A 42 -14.96 4.37 13.59
CA ALA A 42 -14.38 5.13 12.49
C ALA A 42 -13.03 4.55 12.02
N ASP A 43 -12.39 3.68 12.79
CA ASP A 43 -11.15 3.02 12.41
C ASP A 43 -11.40 2.00 11.31
N LEU A 44 -10.66 2.11 10.20
CA LEU A 44 -10.76 1.19 9.07
C LEU A 44 -10.50 -0.27 9.46
N SER A 45 -9.70 -0.50 10.49
CA SER A 45 -9.36 -1.84 10.97
C SER A 45 -10.52 -2.54 11.69
N THR A 46 -11.59 -1.82 12.03
CA THR A 46 -12.81 -2.39 12.63
C THR A 46 -13.84 -2.82 11.59
N LEU A 47 -13.66 -2.43 10.33
CA LEU A 47 -14.63 -2.66 9.27
C LEU A 47 -14.54 -4.07 8.69
N ALA A 48 -15.70 -4.69 8.43
CA ALA A 48 -15.73 -5.86 7.55
C ALA A 48 -15.23 -5.49 6.14
N TYR A 49 -14.63 -6.44 5.43
CA TYR A 49 -13.98 -6.17 4.13
C TYR A 49 -14.92 -5.49 3.11
N ALA A 50 -16.19 -5.86 3.12
CA ALA A 50 -17.20 -5.27 2.22
C ALA A 50 -17.41 -3.75 2.46
N ASP A 51 -17.29 -3.30 3.72
CA ASP A 51 -17.43 -1.89 4.10
C ASP A 51 -16.07 -1.17 4.05
N PHE A 52 -14.99 -1.88 4.34
CA PHE A 52 -13.62 -1.39 4.23
C PHE A 52 -13.28 -0.96 2.81
N ARG A 53 -13.58 -1.79 1.82
CA ARG A 53 -13.19 -1.57 0.42
C ARG A 53 -13.65 -0.22 -0.15
N PRO A 54 -14.94 0.18 -0.06
CA PRO A 54 -15.36 1.49 -0.55
C PRO A 54 -14.76 2.65 0.24
N ALA A 55 -14.64 2.55 1.56
CA ALA A 55 -14.01 3.58 2.39
C ALA A 55 -12.51 3.76 2.03
N TYR A 56 -11.80 2.66 1.83
CA TYR A 56 -10.41 2.64 1.40
C TYR A 56 -10.22 3.29 0.02
N ALA A 57 -11.09 2.98 -0.94
CA ALA A 57 -11.06 3.58 -2.27
C ALA A 57 -11.35 5.09 -2.22
N GLU A 58 -12.28 5.54 -1.37
CA GLU A 58 -12.56 6.97 -1.16
C GLU A 58 -11.34 7.71 -0.61
N ILE A 59 -10.68 7.14 0.40
CA ILE A 59 -9.45 7.72 0.99
C ILE A 59 -8.35 7.84 -0.08
N ILE A 60 -8.13 6.79 -0.87
CA ILE A 60 -7.16 6.82 -1.97
C ILE A 60 -7.50 7.93 -2.97
N ALA A 61 -8.76 8.08 -3.36
CA ALA A 61 -9.17 9.11 -4.31
C ALA A 61 -8.89 10.52 -3.76
N LYS A 62 -9.25 10.79 -2.50
CA LYS A 62 -8.98 12.06 -1.84
C LYS A 62 -7.48 12.33 -1.69
N ALA A 63 -6.70 11.35 -1.26
CA ALA A 63 -5.24 11.47 -1.17
C ALA A 63 -4.59 11.73 -2.53
N CYS A 64 -5.04 11.03 -3.58
CA CYS A 64 -4.56 11.25 -4.95
C CYS A 64 -4.91 12.64 -5.49
N ALA A 65 -6.02 13.25 -5.06
CA ALA A 65 -6.36 14.63 -5.42
C ALA A 65 -5.32 15.63 -4.90
N LEU A 66 -4.74 15.40 -3.72
CA LEU A 66 -3.69 16.23 -3.12
C LEU A 66 -2.31 16.04 -3.79
N LEU A 67 -2.10 14.94 -4.50
CA LEU A 67 -0.84 14.67 -5.20
C LEU A 67 -0.69 15.57 -6.42
N LYS A 68 0.45 16.23 -6.56
CA LYS A 68 0.78 17.07 -7.75
C LYS A 68 0.77 16.23 -9.04
N PRO A 69 0.53 16.85 -10.20
CA PRO A 69 0.76 16.17 -11.50
C PRO A 69 2.21 15.70 -11.65
N HIS A 70 2.42 14.61 -12.37
CA HIS A 70 3.73 14.03 -12.62
C HIS A 70 4.47 13.67 -11.33
N ARG A 71 3.78 12.93 -10.45
CA ARG A 71 4.31 12.43 -9.17
C ARG A 71 3.88 10.98 -8.96
N PHE A 72 4.58 10.35 -8.04
CA PHE A 72 4.35 8.95 -7.69
C PHE A 72 3.58 8.81 -6.39
N ALA A 73 2.81 7.73 -6.31
CA ALA A 73 2.28 7.19 -5.08
C ALA A 73 2.82 5.77 -4.88
N CYS A 74 3.10 5.38 -3.65
CA CYS A 74 3.63 4.06 -3.30
C CYS A 74 2.86 3.49 -2.11
N PHE A 75 2.26 2.32 -2.30
CA PHE A 75 1.57 1.60 -1.22
C PHE A 75 2.20 0.23 -1.01
N VAL A 76 2.45 -0.10 0.26
CA VAL A 76 2.93 -1.42 0.66
C VAL A 76 1.75 -2.21 1.19
N VAL A 77 1.36 -3.24 0.48
CA VAL A 77 0.17 -4.06 0.80
C VAL A 77 0.49 -5.55 0.68
N GLY A 78 -0.32 -6.36 1.30
CA GLY A 78 -0.23 -7.82 1.19
C GLY A 78 -1.61 -8.43 1.06
N GLU A 79 -1.68 -9.63 0.51
CA GLU A 79 -2.93 -10.36 0.42
C GLU A 79 -3.43 -10.82 1.78
N VAL A 80 -4.72 -10.68 1.99
CA VAL A 80 -5.47 -11.09 3.18
C VAL A 80 -6.44 -12.21 2.83
N ARG A 81 -6.63 -13.14 3.76
CA ARG A 81 -7.58 -14.24 3.59
C ARG A 81 -8.82 -14.00 4.43
N ASP A 82 -9.96 -14.36 3.87
CA ASP A 82 -11.22 -14.45 4.58
C ASP A 82 -11.24 -15.61 5.62
N LYS A 83 -12.31 -15.73 6.37
CA LYS A 83 -12.52 -16.79 7.37
C LYS A 83 -12.56 -18.21 6.76
N LEU A 84 -12.87 -18.31 5.45
CA LEU A 84 -12.86 -19.59 4.70
C LEU A 84 -11.48 -19.90 4.12
N GLY A 85 -10.57 -18.91 4.12
CA GLY A 85 -9.19 -19.07 3.68
C GLY A 85 -8.93 -18.68 2.24
N HIS A 86 -9.88 -18.03 1.56
CA HIS A 86 -9.69 -17.47 0.22
C HIS A 86 -9.11 -16.06 0.31
N TYR A 87 -8.35 -15.64 -0.67
CA TYR A 87 -7.88 -14.25 -0.75
C TYR A 87 -9.04 -13.31 -1.10
N TYR A 88 -9.03 -12.13 -0.48
CA TYR A 88 -9.93 -11.03 -0.83
C TYR A 88 -9.54 -10.33 -2.13
N ASP A 89 -8.32 -10.56 -2.63
CA ASP A 89 -7.70 -9.79 -3.71
C ASP A 89 -7.40 -8.34 -3.33
N PHE A 90 -6.89 -8.13 -2.12
CA PHE A 90 -6.61 -6.78 -1.59
C PHE A 90 -5.57 -6.02 -2.43
N VAL A 91 -4.61 -6.73 -3.02
CA VAL A 91 -3.64 -6.14 -3.96
C VAL A 91 -4.36 -5.64 -5.21
N GLY A 92 -5.25 -6.44 -5.79
CA GLY A 92 -6.07 -6.07 -6.93
C GLY A 92 -7.00 -4.89 -6.63
N ASP A 93 -7.70 -4.93 -5.50
CA ASP A 93 -8.58 -3.83 -5.05
C ASP A 93 -7.80 -2.52 -4.84
N THR A 94 -6.56 -2.58 -4.34
CA THR A 94 -5.69 -1.40 -4.25
C THR A 94 -5.36 -0.84 -5.64
N VAL A 95 -4.99 -1.70 -6.59
CA VAL A 95 -4.69 -1.28 -7.97
C VAL A 95 -5.92 -0.63 -8.61
N GLU A 96 -7.11 -1.22 -8.45
CA GLU A 96 -8.35 -0.67 -9.00
C GLU A 96 -8.73 0.67 -8.35
N ALA A 97 -8.54 0.85 -7.04
CA ALA A 97 -8.79 2.11 -6.35
C ALA A 97 -7.91 3.25 -6.90
N PHE A 98 -6.61 2.99 -7.13
CA PHE A 98 -5.71 3.98 -7.74
C PHE A 98 -6.05 4.27 -9.20
N ARG A 99 -6.45 3.26 -9.99
CA ARG A 99 -6.91 3.44 -11.37
C ARG A 99 -8.17 4.30 -11.41
N ALA A 100 -9.13 4.03 -10.54
CA ALA A 100 -10.35 4.83 -10.41
C ALA A 100 -10.06 6.29 -10.01
N ALA A 101 -9.00 6.52 -9.20
CA ALA A 101 -8.50 7.84 -8.84
C ALA A 101 -7.69 8.53 -9.97
N GLY A 102 -7.55 7.91 -11.15
CA GLY A 102 -6.89 8.48 -12.33
C GLY A 102 -5.37 8.29 -12.38
N LEU A 103 -4.80 7.44 -11.53
CA LEU A 103 -3.39 7.06 -11.59
C LEU A 103 -3.20 5.79 -12.42
N ARG A 104 -1.99 5.58 -12.90
CA ARG A 104 -1.60 4.36 -13.63
C ARG A 104 -0.75 3.48 -12.72
N TYR A 105 -1.04 2.19 -12.70
CA TYR A 105 -0.14 1.21 -12.10
C TYR A 105 1.17 1.19 -12.92
N TYR A 106 2.28 1.48 -12.27
CA TYR A 106 3.51 1.85 -12.97
C TYR A 106 4.65 0.88 -12.73
N ASN A 107 4.93 0.57 -11.46
CA ASN A 107 5.95 -0.38 -11.06
C ASN A 107 5.45 -1.25 -9.89
N GLU A 108 6.07 -2.41 -9.75
CA GLU A 108 5.93 -3.27 -8.58
C GLU A 108 7.31 -3.72 -8.11
N ALA A 109 7.48 -3.78 -6.79
CA ALA A 109 8.59 -4.46 -6.16
C ALA A 109 8.05 -5.40 -5.08
N ILE A 110 8.83 -6.41 -4.72
CA ILE A 110 8.50 -7.37 -3.67
C ILE A 110 9.37 -7.08 -2.45
N LEU A 111 8.71 -6.72 -1.34
CA LEU A 111 9.35 -6.60 -0.04
C LEU A 111 9.37 -7.97 0.62
N VAL A 112 10.53 -8.63 0.58
CA VAL A 112 10.71 -9.93 1.24
C VAL A 112 10.91 -9.72 2.73
N THR A 113 10.12 -10.41 3.55
CA THR A 113 10.21 -10.37 5.01
C THR A 113 10.91 -11.62 5.55
N ALA A 114 11.51 -11.52 6.73
CA ALA A 114 12.17 -12.64 7.36
C ALA A 114 11.18 -13.80 7.64
N LEU A 115 11.63 -15.04 7.47
CA LEU A 115 10.79 -16.22 7.68
C LEU A 115 10.22 -16.32 9.10
N GLY A 116 10.99 -15.94 10.11
CA GLY A 116 10.58 -15.95 11.51
C GLY A 116 9.94 -17.29 11.93
N SER A 117 8.77 -17.21 12.54
CA SER A 117 7.99 -18.39 12.99
C SER A 117 7.14 -19.03 11.87
N LEU A 118 7.21 -18.53 10.64
CA LEU A 118 6.37 -18.97 9.52
C LEU A 118 6.44 -20.48 9.28
N PRO A 119 7.63 -21.14 9.25
CA PRO A 119 7.71 -22.58 9.00
C PRO A 119 6.88 -23.42 9.97
N ILE A 120 6.85 -23.03 11.24
CA ILE A 120 6.09 -23.75 12.28
C ILE A 120 4.58 -23.61 12.04
N ARG A 121 4.13 -22.39 11.69
CA ARG A 121 2.70 -22.12 11.43
C ARG A 121 2.21 -22.75 10.14
N VAL A 122 3.03 -22.68 9.09
CA VAL A 122 2.67 -23.18 7.76
C VAL A 122 2.54 -24.68 7.71
N GLY A 123 3.37 -25.44 8.43
CA GLY A 123 3.30 -26.89 8.45
C GLY A 123 1.91 -27.42 8.83
N LYS A 124 1.32 -26.86 9.90
CA LYS A 124 -0.03 -27.21 10.34
C LYS A 124 -1.11 -26.79 9.31
N GLN A 125 -1.01 -25.58 8.77
CA GLN A 125 -1.98 -25.07 7.80
C GLN A 125 -1.91 -25.83 6.47
N PHE A 126 -0.71 -26.14 6.00
CA PHE A 126 -0.52 -26.92 4.79
C PHE A 126 -1.09 -28.34 4.92
N SER A 127 -0.85 -29.01 6.03
CA SER A 127 -1.40 -30.35 6.29
C SER A 127 -2.93 -30.33 6.32
N ALA A 128 -3.52 -29.32 6.96
CA ALA A 128 -4.98 -29.22 7.14
C ALA A 128 -5.72 -28.79 5.85
N SER A 129 -5.17 -27.86 5.07
CA SER A 129 -5.91 -27.23 3.97
C SER A 129 -5.06 -26.83 2.76
N ARG A 130 -3.81 -27.27 2.69
CA ARG A 130 -2.84 -26.97 1.62
C ARG A 130 -2.59 -25.45 1.44
N LYS A 131 -2.76 -24.65 2.49
CA LYS A 131 -2.44 -23.23 2.46
C LYS A 131 -0.93 -23.03 2.47
N LEU A 132 -0.45 -22.25 1.49
CA LEU A 132 0.96 -21.84 1.44
C LEU A 132 1.20 -20.65 2.37
N GLY A 133 2.39 -20.57 2.93
CA GLY A 133 2.87 -19.39 3.64
C GLY A 133 3.31 -18.30 2.66
N LYS A 134 3.22 -17.06 3.12
CA LYS A 134 3.65 -15.87 2.38
C LYS A 134 4.67 -15.10 3.22
N THR A 135 5.81 -14.74 2.63
CA THR A 135 6.92 -14.02 3.28
C THR A 135 7.24 -12.73 2.54
N HIS A 136 6.26 -12.14 1.89
CA HIS A 136 6.44 -10.91 1.16
C HIS A 136 5.21 -10.02 1.23
N GLN A 137 5.44 -8.74 0.98
CA GLN A 137 4.43 -7.74 0.67
C GLN A 137 4.70 -7.17 -0.72
N ASN A 138 3.67 -6.65 -1.35
CA ASN A 138 3.76 -6.00 -2.65
C ASN A 138 3.95 -4.49 -2.43
N VAL A 139 4.98 -3.94 -3.03
CA VAL A 139 5.25 -2.49 -3.06
C VAL A 139 4.71 -1.98 -4.40
N LEU A 140 3.51 -1.42 -4.37
CA LEU A 140 2.79 -0.98 -5.56
C LEU A 140 3.10 0.48 -5.83
N VAL A 141 3.60 0.81 -7.01
CA VAL A 141 3.92 2.18 -7.41
C VAL A 141 2.97 2.64 -8.51
N PHE A 142 2.36 3.79 -8.27
CA PHE A 142 1.42 4.42 -9.18
C PHE A 142 1.92 5.77 -9.65
N LEU A 143 1.59 6.12 -10.89
CA LEU A 143 1.98 7.38 -11.52
C LEU A 143 0.76 8.24 -11.84
N LYS A 144 0.78 9.49 -11.39
CA LYS A 144 -0.15 10.54 -11.81
C LYS A 144 0.46 11.33 -12.96
N GLY A 145 0.01 11.08 -14.18
CA GLY A 145 0.43 11.83 -15.37
C GLY A 145 1.56 11.17 -16.18
N ASP A 146 2.61 11.91 -16.52
CA ASP A 146 3.67 11.50 -17.44
C ASP A 146 4.94 11.06 -16.72
N GLY A 147 5.49 9.87 -17.08
CA GLY A 147 6.63 9.26 -16.40
C GLY A 147 7.96 10.01 -16.61
N LYS A 148 8.19 10.59 -17.79
CA LYS A 148 9.42 11.35 -18.08
C LYS A 148 9.45 12.64 -17.26
N LYS A 149 8.31 13.31 -17.17
CA LYS A 149 8.17 14.52 -16.32
C LYS A 149 8.28 14.19 -14.85
N ALA A 150 7.77 13.03 -14.42
CA ALA A 150 7.90 12.58 -13.04
C ALA A 150 9.37 12.27 -12.69
N ALA A 151 10.09 11.58 -13.57
CA ALA A 151 11.53 11.31 -13.39
C ALA A 151 12.33 12.61 -13.32
N ALA A 152 12.09 13.56 -14.21
CA ALA A 152 12.73 14.87 -14.18
C ALA A 152 12.44 15.64 -12.88
N ALA A 153 11.23 15.50 -12.34
CA ALA A 153 10.83 16.15 -11.08
C ALA A 153 11.44 15.51 -9.83
N CYS A 154 11.78 14.21 -9.88
CA CYS A 154 12.52 13.53 -8.81
C CYS A 154 14.00 13.96 -8.76
N GLY A 155 14.56 14.44 -9.88
CA GLY A 155 15.99 14.75 -10.00
C GLY A 155 16.85 13.50 -10.12
N GLU A 156 18.14 13.70 -9.94
CA GLU A 156 19.09 12.57 -9.90
C GLU A 156 18.90 11.76 -8.62
N VAL A 157 18.91 10.44 -8.79
CA VAL A 157 18.82 9.49 -7.68
C VAL A 157 20.14 8.72 -7.64
N ASP A 158 20.88 8.86 -6.55
CA ASP A 158 22.05 8.05 -6.30
C ASP A 158 21.60 6.66 -5.85
N VAL A 159 21.83 5.67 -6.69
CA VAL A 159 21.49 4.26 -6.40
C VAL A 159 22.79 3.55 -6.05
N ALA A 160 23.00 3.31 -4.75
CA ALA A 160 24.08 2.42 -4.32
C ALA A 160 23.79 0.99 -4.82
N VAL A 161 24.59 0.52 -5.77
CA VAL A 161 24.59 -0.88 -6.18
C VAL A 161 25.46 -1.63 -5.18
N PRO A 162 24.95 -2.70 -4.50
CA PRO A 162 25.79 -3.51 -3.64
C PRO A 162 26.95 -4.12 -4.45
N ASP A 163 28.16 -4.07 -3.92
CA ASP A 163 29.40 -4.56 -4.57
C ASP A 163 29.29 -6.01 -5.09
N GLU A 164 28.43 -6.82 -4.47
CA GLU A 164 28.15 -8.20 -4.88
C GLU A 164 27.46 -8.34 -6.25
N LEU A 165 26.82 -7.28 -6.76
CA LEU A 165 26.15 -7.29 -8.06
C LEU A 165 27.05 -6.79 -9.21
N GLU A 166 28.17 -6.11 -8.91
CA GLU A 166 29.12 -5.68 -9.93
C GLU A 166 29.91 -6.86 -10.54
N SER A 167 29.95 -8.02 -9.87
CA SER A 167 30.68 -9.20 -10.31
C SER A 167 29.92 -10.11 -11.28
N VAL A 168 28.70 -9.77 -11.67
CA VAL A 168 27.81 -10.62 -12.51
C VAL A 168 27.53 -10.02 -13.89
N SER A 169 28.27 -8.99 -14.27
CA SER A 169 28.15 -8.36 -15.61
C SER A 169 29.22 -8.88 -16.59
#